data_e8b75143e638ed8bced9c1967c29709a
#
_entry.id   e8b75143e638ed8bced9c1967c29709a
#
_cell.length_a   1.000
_cell.length_b   1.000
_cell.length_c   1.000
_cell.angle_alpha   90.00
_cell.angle_beta   90.00
_cell.angle_gamma   90.00
#
_symmetry.space_group_name_H-M   'P 1'
#
loop_
_entity.id
_entity.type
_entity.pdbx_description
1 polymer ?
#
loop_
_entity_poly.entity_id
_entity_poly.type
_entity_poly.pdbx_seq_one_letter_code
_entity_poly.pdbx_strand_id
1 'polypeptide(L)'
;MANPGPAVTTSIHPQLLGTNQALRLIATAQAVNLSVLGDTQVNVIDVTNYVPVSIITANAVNGTNTVSSISSVYLGVYTAPAQGGTAVFSAAALSSNSTTTNAKVQAATLVASATNAQQLYVNVATATATGTIDVYVYGYDLSAQ
;
A
#
# COMPACT_ATOMS: atom_id res chain seq x y z
N MET A 1 -7.16 44.93 -34.96
CA MET A 1 -7.72 43.83 -34.17
C MET A 1 -6.78 43.57 -33.00
N ALA A 2 -7.27 43.81 -31.81
CA ALA A 2 -6.50 43.39 -30.64
C ALA A 2 -6.45 41.87 -30.62
N ASN A 3 -5.25 41.33 -30.49
CA ASN A 3 -5.08 39.89 -30.23
C ASN A 3 -5.79 39.61 -28.91
N PRO A 4 -6.81 38.79 -28.87
CA PRO A 4 -7.32 38.36 -27.59
C PRO A 4 -6.15 37.67 -26.89
N GLY A 5 -5.71 38.25 -25.81
CA GLY A 5 -4.70 37.61 -24.97
C GLY A 5 -5.11 36.15 -24.66
N PRO A 6 -4.17 35.35 -24.24
CA PRO A 6 -4.48 33.99 -23.87
C PRO A 6 -5.64 34.00 -22.89
N ALA A 7 -6.64 33.22 -23.16
CA ALA A 7 -7.78 33.10 -22.26
C ALA A 7 -7.23 32.85 -20.86
N VAL A 8 -7.56 33.76 -19.94
CA VAL A 8 -7.21 33.57 -18.55
C VAL A 8 -8.09 32.42 -18.05
N THR A 9 -7.66 31.24 -18.27
CA THR A 9 -8.23 30.07 -17.62
C THR A 9 -7.79 30.12 -16.16
N THR A 10 -8.41 30.97 -15.41
CA THR A 10 -8.18 31.06 -13.96
C THR A 10 -8.76 29.89 -13.22
N SER A 11 -9.49 29.10 -13.94
CA SER A 11 -10.21 28.06 -13.28
C SER A 11 -9.55 26.74 -13.56
N ILE A 12 -9.47 25.99 -12.56
CA ILE A 12 -9.46 24.53 -12.65
C ILE A 12 -8.40 24.06 -13.63
N HIS A 13 -7.20 24.52 -13.40
CA HIS A 13 -6.08 23.92 -14.10
C HIS A 13 -6.03 22.43 -13.75
N PRO A 14 -5.84 21.53 -14.72
CA PRO A 14 -5.74 20.10 -14.45
C PRO A 14 -4.75 19.72 -13.35
N GLN A 15 -3.78 20.57 -13.07
CA GLN A 15 -2.85 20.36 -11.95
C GLN A 15 -3.51 20.40 -10.57
N LEU A 16 -4.58 21.13 -10.37
CA LEU A 16 -5.29 21.15 -9.09
C LEU A 16 -6.23 19.95 -8.93
N LEU A 17 -6.71 19.41 -10.02
CA LEU A 17 -7.48 18.17 -10.02
C LEU A 17 -6.58 16.93 -9.93
N GLY A 18 -5.36 17.01 -10.44
CA GLY A 18 -4.47 15.88 -10.58
C GLY A 18 -3.91 15.34 -9.25
N THR A 19 -3.75 16.19 -8.24
CA THR A 19 -3.14 15.76 -6.97
C THR A 19 -4.07 14.89 -6.13
N ASN A 20 -5.37 15.12 -6.19
CA ASN A 20 -6.35 14.40 -5.37
C ASN A 20 -7.01 13.22 -6.09
N GLN A 21 -6.85 13.13 -7.41
CA GLN A 21 -7.46 12.09 -8.22
C GLN A 21 -6.46 11.04 -8.71
N ALA A 22 -5.18 11.30 -8.57
CA ALA A 22 -4.15 10.35 -8.95
C ALA A 22 -3.92 9.32 -7.85
N LEU A 23 -3.83 8.08 -8.28
CA LEU A 23 -3.37 7.00 -7.40
C LEU A 23 -1.91 7.27 -7.00
N ARG A 24 -1.64 7.33 -5.72
CA ARG A 24 -0.30 7.60 -5.19
C ARG A 24 0.13 6.56 -4.17
N LEU A 25 1.43 6.50 -3.93
CA LEU A 25 2.00 5.71 -2.86
C LEU A 25 1.66 6.37 -1.51
N ILE A 26 1.02 5.62 -0.64
CA ILE A 26 0.61 6.05 0.71
C ILE A 26 1.61 5.60 1.76
N ALA A 27 2.07 4.36 1.68
CA ALA A 27 3.03 3.81 2.63
C ALA A 27 3.87 2.71 1.99
N THR A 28 5.08 2.51 2.51
CA THR A 28 6.00 1.46 2.07
C THR A 28 6.58 0.72 3.26
N ALA A 29 6.47 -0.60 3.26
CA ALA A 29 7.21 -1.49 4.13
C ALA A 29 8.23 -2.27 3.31
N GLN A 30 9.51 -2.14 3.64
CA GLN A 30 10.58 -2.86 2.96
C GLN A 30 11.08 -4.02 3.82
N ALA A 31 11.40 -5.13 3.16
CA ALA A 31 11.96 -6.31 3.79
C ALA A 31 11.14 -6.82 5.00
N VAL A 32 9.81 -6.80 4.87
CA VAL A 32 8.92 -7.37 5.89
C VAL A 32 9.30 -8.82 6.11
N ASN A 33 9.65 -9.16 7.35
CA ASN A 33 10.06 -10.50 7.70
C ASN A 33 8.86 -11.46 7.75
N LEU A 34 8.84 -12.43 6.87
CA LEU A 34 7.74 -13.40 6.76
C LEU A 34 7.91 -14.63 7.67
N SER A 35 9.04 -14.74 8.36
CA SER A 35 9.31 -15.88 9.26
C SER A 35 8.83 -15.67 10.70
N VAL A 36 8.40 -14.45 11.02
CA VAL A 36 7.94 -14.08 12.35
C VAL A 36 6.54 -13.50 12.27
N LEU A 37 5.64 -13.99 13.10
CA LEU A 37 4.32 -13.39 13.29
C LEU A 37 4.48 -12.01 13.91
N GLY A 38 3.73 -11.03 13.44
CA GLY A 38 3.70 -9.71 14.05
C GLY A 38 3.65 -8.58 13.03
N ASP A 39 3.94 -7.40 13.53
CA ASP A 39 3.73 -6.15 12.82
C ASP A 39 5.04 -5.51 12.37
N THR A 40 5.02 -4.97 11.17
CA THR A 40 5.99 -3.98 10.69
C THR A 40 5.27 -2.64 10.62
N GLN A 41 5.64 -1.72 11.49
CA GLN A 41 5.09 -0.36 11.49
C GLN A 41 5.66 0.45 10.33
N VAL A 42 4.81 1.16 9.64
CA VAL A 42 5.18 2.07 8.55
C VAL A 42 4.48 3.42 8.71
N ASN A 43 5.18 4.48 8.34
CA ASN A 43 4.60 5.82 8.34
C ASN A 43 3.91 6.09 7.02
N VAL A 44 2.81 6.81 7.09
CA VAL A 44 2.10 7.34 5.93
C VAL A 44 2.89 8.51 5.35
N ILE A 45 2.96 8.58 4.02
CA ILE A 45 3.81 9.52 3.29
C ILE A 45 2.97 10.73 2.87
N ASP A 46 3.22 11.88 3.50
CA ASP A 46 2.72 13.21 3.12
C ASP A 46 1.21 13.30 2.84
N VAL A 47 0.40 12.50 3.51
CA VAL A 47 -1.05 12.60 3.46
C VAL A 47 -1.66 12.52 4.86
N THR A 48 -2.70 13.28 5.11
CA THR A 48 -3.37 13.32 6.41
C THR A 48 -4.75 12.66 6.39
N ASN A 49 -5.34 12.56 5.21
CA ASN A 49 -6.60 11.86 4.98
C ASN A 49 -6.55 11.18 3.61
N TYR A 50 -6.84 9.91 3.53
CA TYR A 50 -6.68 9.13 2.30
C TYR A 50 -7.64 7.95 2.24
N VAL A 51 -7.89 7.48 1.01
CA VAL A 51 -8.60 6.22 0.75
C VAL A 51 -7.61 5.21 0.17
N PRO A 52 -7.20 4.19 0.91
CA PRO A 52 -6.39 3.13 0.35
C PRO A 52 -7.22 2.31 -0.65
N VAL A 53 -6.61 1.87 -1.75
CA VAL A 53 -7.31 1.13 -2.80
C VAL A 53 -6.62 -0.17 -3.22
N SER A 54 -5.31 -0.27 -3.05
CA SER A 54 -4.58 -1.48 -3.38
C SER A 54 -3.28 -1.63 -2.62
N ILE A 55 -2.82 -2.87 -2.49
CA ILE A 55 -1.45 -3.17 -2.08
C ILE A 55 -0.73 -3.90 -3.19
N ILE A 56 0.53 -3.54 -3.41
CA ILE A 56 1.44 -4.25 -4.29
C ILE A 56 2.52 -4.88 -3.43
N THR A 57 2.80 -6.13 -3.65
CA THR A 57 3.90 -6.85 -3.02
C THR A 57 4.98 -7.12 -4.06
N ALA A 58 6.23 -6.94 -3.67
CA ALA A 58 7.37 -7.09 -4.56
C ALA A 58 8.58 -7.68 -3.84
N ASN A 59 9.61 -8.02 -4.59
CA ASN A 59 10.91 -8.45 -4.07
C ASN A 59 10.80 -9.58 -3.03
N ALA A 60 9.88 -10.51 -3.25
CA ALA A 60 9.75 -11.65 -2.37
C ALA A 60 11.03 -12.50 -2.41
N VAL A 61 11.68 -12.66 -1.27
CA VAL A 61 12.90 -13.45 -1.11
C VAL A 61 12.65 -14.54 -0.08
N ASN A 62 13.00 -15.75 -0.41
CA ASN A 62 13.15 -16.85 0.55
C ASN A 62 14.63 -16.96 0.90
N GLY A 63 15.00 -17.24 2.14
CA GLY A 63 16.35 -17.14 2.71
C GLY A 63 17.53 -17.73 1.93
N THR A 64 17.31 -18.28 0.74
CA THR A 64 18.34 -18.75 -0.20
C THR A 64 18.41 -17.97 -1.50
N ASN A 65 17.83 -16.79 -1.57
CA ASN A 65 17.69 -15.98 -2.81
C ASN A 65 16.89 -16.67 -3.94
N THR A 66 16.35 -17.81 -3.71
CA THR A 66 15.41 -18.46 -4.61
C THR A 66 14.02 -18.30 -4.03
N VAL A 67 13.21 -17.60 -4.71
CA VAL A 67 11.84 -17.41 -4.30
C VAL A 67 11.12 -18.74 -4.38
N SER A 68 11.03 -19.42 -3.33
CA SER A 68 10.04 -20.48 -3.21
C SER A 68 8.68 -19.86 -2.90
N SER A 69 7.64 -20.62 -3.13
CA SER A 69 6.28 -20.20 -2.86
C SER A 69 6.15 -19.72 -1.40
N ILE A 70 5.78 -18.46 -1.22
CA ILE A 70 5.34 -17.88 0.05
C ILE A 70 3.81 -17.93 0.17
N SER A 71 3.18 -18.77 -0.61
CA SER A 71 1.72 -18.86 -0.74
C SER A 71 0.97 -19.18 0.55
N SER A 72 1.67 -19.72 1.54
CA SER A 72 1.12 -20.03 2.86
C SER A 72 1.14 -18.84 3.82
N VAL A 73 1.82 -17.76 3.47
CA VAL A 73 1.87 -16.55 4.30
C VAL A 73 0.59 -15.74 4.11
N TYR A 74 0.01 -15.30 5.23
CA TYR A 74 -1.09 -14.36 5.25
C TYR A 74 -0.60 -13.01 5.74
N LEU A 75 -0.89 -11.97 4.97
CA LEU A 75 -0.48 -10.61 5.26
C LEU A 75 -1.68 -9.66 5.16
N GLY A 76 -1.82 -8.78 6.15
CA GLY A 76 -2.84 -7.74 6.20
C GLY A 76 -2.25 -6.38 6.56
N VAL A 77 -3.04 -5.33 6.45
CA VAL A 77 -2.66 -3.95 6.82
C VAL A 77 -3.71 -3.37 7.74
N TYR A 78 -3.27 -2.81 8.87
CA TYR A 78 -4.14 -2.32 9.95
C TYR A 78 -3.71 -0.94 10.42
N THR A 79 -4.62 -0.22 11.07
CA THR A 79 -4.35 1.10 11.65
C THR A 79 -3.79 1.06 13.07
N ALA A 80 -3.75 -0.12 13.70
CA ALA A 80 -3.14 -0.34 15.01
C ALA A 80 -2.44 -1.70 15.06
N PRO A 81 -1.49 -1.90 15.98
CA PRO A 81 -0.73 -3.15 16.07
C PRO A 81 -1.60 -4.34 16.48
N ALA A 82 -1.06 -5.52 16.31
CA ALA A 82 -1.70 -6.81 16.64
C ALA A 82 -3.06 -7.01 15.95
N GLN A 83 -3.14 -6.62 14.68
CA GLN A 83 -4.39 -6.61 13.88
C GLN A 83 -5.49 -5.74 14.49
N GLY A 84 -5.11 -4.76 15.31
CA GLY A 84 -6.02 -3.86 15.97
C GLY A 84 -6.46 -2.70 15.09
N GLY A 85 -7.34 -1.87 15.66
CA GLY A 85 -7.90 -0.74 14.94
C GLY A 85 -8.78 -1.16 13.77
N THR A 86 -8.69 -0.42 12.67
CA THR A 86 -9.41 -0.73 11.44
C THR A 86 -8.51 -1.52 10.50
N ALA A 87 -8.99 -2.64 10.00
CA ALA A 87 -8.35 -3.33 8.90
C ALA A 87 -8.45 -2.44 7.65
N VAL A 88 -7.31 -2.03 7.12
CA VAL A 88 -7.23 -1.33 5.83
C VAL A 88 -7.37 -2.36 4.71
N PHE A 89 -6.60 -3.44 4.81
CA PHE A 89 -6.74 -4.64 4.01
C PHE A 89 -6.77 -5.84 4.94
N SER A 90 -7.78 -6.67 4.81
CA SER A 90 -7.85 -7.93 5.55
C SER A 90 -6.71 -8.84 5.18
N ALA A 91 -6.23 -9.63 6.14
CA ALA A 91 -5.19 -10.60 5.87
C ALA A 91 -5.58 -11.57 4.76
N ALA A 92 -4.74 -11.67 3.76
CA ALA A 92 -4.92 -12.53 2.60
C ALA A 92 -3.64 -13.31 2.30
N ALA A 93 -3.80 -14.49 1.72
CA ALA A 93 -2.67 -15.33 1.34
C ALA A 93 -1.87 -14.66 0.21
N LEU A 94 -0.54 -14.73 0.30
CA LEU A 94 0.38 -14.26 -0.72
C LEU A 94 0.50 -15.23 -1.92
N SER A 95 -0.56 -15.93 -2.23
CA SER A 95 -0.59 -17.01 -3.24
C SER A 95 -0.23 -16.52 -4.65
N SER A 96 -0.39 -15.24 -4.92
CA SER A 96 -0.01 -14.63 -6.20
C SER A 96 1.47 -14.34 -6.33
N ASN A 97 2.22 -14.35 -5.24
CA ASN A 97 3.64 -14.05 -5.26
C ASN A 97 4.44 -15.30 -5.59
N SER A 98 5.28 -15.19 -6.56
CA SER A 98 6.17 -16.26 -7.00
C SER A 98 7.55 -15.72 -7.34
N THR A 99 8.51 -16.62 -7.47
CA THR A 99 9.90 -16.32 -7.78
C THR A 99 10.13 -15.56 -9.06
N THR A 100 9.24 -15.75 -9.99
CA THR A 100 9.40 -15.23 -11.35
C THR A 100 8.66 -13.92 -11.56
N THR A 101 7.94 -13.45 -10.54
CA THR A 101 7.12 -12.23 -10.66
C THR A 101 7.51 -11.25 -9.56
N ASN A 102 8.25 -10.21 -9.93
CA ASN A 102 8.81 -9.24 -8.99
C ASN A 102 7.79 -8.30 -8.35
N ALA A 103 6.67 -8.10 -8.97
CA ALA A 103 5.62 -7.25 -8.40
C ALA A 103 4.25 -7.83 -8.70
N LYS A 104 3.40 -7.87 -7.69
CA LYS A 104 2.02 -8.36 -7.81
C LYS A 104 1.08 -7.43 -7.08
N VAL A 105 -0.02 -7.11 -7.71
CA VAL A 105 -1.17 -6.56 -7.01
C VAL A 105 -1.74 -7.67 -6.14
N GLN A 106 -1.70 -7.48 -4.84
CA GLN A 106 -2.23 -8.46 -3.90
C GLN A 106 -3.76 -8.40 -3.90
N ALA A 107 -4.38 -9.55 -4.03
CA ALA A 107 -5.83 -9.68 -3.93
C ALA A 107 -6.25 -9.64 -2.44
N ALA A 108 -6.12 -8.48 -1.83
CA ALA A 108 -6.56 -8.25 -0.46
C ALA A 108 -7.90 -7.51 -0.48
N THR A 109 -8.81 -7.89 0.41
CA THR A 109 -10.09 -7.20 0.54
C THR A 109 -9.87 -5.87 1.24
N LEU A 110 -10.15 -4.78 0.53
CA LEU A 110 -10.20 -3.45 1.12
C LEU A 110 -11.38 -3.38 2.09
N VAL A 111 -11.12 -2.95 3.31
CA VAL A 111 -12.14 -2.81 4.36
C VAL A 111 -12.35 -1.34 4.71
N ALA A 112 -11.29 -0.55 4.78
CA ALA A 112 -11.36 0.86 5.11
C ALA A 112 -11.82 1.69 3.90
N SER A 113 -12.71 2.65 4.14
CA SER A 113 -13.07 3.69 3.18
C SER A 113 -12.04 4.82 3.23
N ALA A 114 -12.31 5.89 3.97
CA ALA A 114 -11.32 6.93 4.24
C ALA A 114 -10.67 6.71 5.62
N THR A 115 -9.41 7.07 5.74
CA THR A 115 -8.69 7.00 7.00
C THR A 115 -7.74 8.18 7.16
N ASN A 116 -7.47 8.55 8.42
CA ASN A 116 -6.51 9.57 8.82
C ASN A 116 -5.36 9.00 9.66
N ALA A 117 -5.23 7.69 9.71
CA ALA A 117 -4.15 7.05 10.42
C ALA A 117 -2.80 7.43 9.80
N GLN A 118 -1.89 7.97 10.59
CA GLN A 118 -0.56 8.39 10.15
C GLN A 118 0.46 7.25 10.23
N GLN A 119 0.06 6.15 10.81
CA GLN A 119 0.85 4.92 10.89
C GLN A 119 -0.03 3.74 10.46
N LEU A 120 0.56 2.84 9.69
CA LEU A 120 -0.03 1.58 9.32
C LEU A 120 0.85 0.44 9.82
N TYR A 121 0.24 -0.69 10.02
CA TYR A 121 0.88 -1.90 10.51
C TYR A 121 0.68 -3.01 9.50
N VAL A 122 1.75 -3.39 8.83
CA VAL A 122 1.78 -4.56 7.95
C VAL A 122 1.96 -5.77 8.86
N ASN A 123 0.93 -6.58 8.97
CA ASN A 123 0.88 -7.71 9.89
C ASN A 123 1.05 -9.03 9.14
N VAL A 124 1.99 -9.83 9.60
CA VAL A 124 2.15 -11.24 9.18
C VAL A 124 1.31 -12.10 10.11
N ALA A 125 0.17 -12.54 9.61
CA ALA A 125 -0.80 -13.34 10.37
C ALA A 125 -0.50 -14.84 10.33
N THR A 126 0.16 -15.32 9.27
CA THR A 126 0.68 -16.69 9.17
C THR A 126 2.06 -16.60 8.58
N ALA A 127 3.04 -17.12 9.32
CA ALA A 127 4.45 -17.05 8.95
C ALA A 127 4.89 -18.26 8.11
N THR A 128 5.99 -18.09 7.39
CA THR A 128 6.76 -19.16 6.75
C THR A 128 8.08 -19.35 7.47
N ALA A 129 8.87 -20.35 7.08
CA ALA A 129 10.14 -20.64 7.73
C ALA A 129 11.20 -19.56 7.54
N THR A 130 11.23 -18.93 6.37
CA THR A 130 12.17 -17.86 6.00
C THR A 130 11.55 -16.99 4.93
N GLY A 131 12.01 -15.76 4.81
CA GLY A 131 11.67 -14.90 3.69
C GLY A 131 11.37 -13.46 4.09
N THR A 132 11.46 -12.59 3.11
CA THR A 132 11.07 -11.18 3.22
C THR A 132 10.28 -10.77 1.99
N ILE A 133 9.51 -9.70 2.12
CA ILE A 133 8.77 -9.09 1.01
C ILE A 133 8.66 -7.58 1.21
N ASP A 134 8.62 -6.84 0.12
CA ASP A 134 8.27 -5.43 0.14
C ASP A 134 6.78 -5.26 -0.08
N VAL A 135 6.18 -4.34 0.66
CA VAL A 135 4.75 -4.03 0.59
C VAL A 135 4.57 -2.54 0.33
N TYR A 136 3.84 -2.20 -0.72
CA TYR A 136 3.51 -0.84 -1.13
C TYR A 136 2.00 -0.65 -1.04
N VAL A 137 1.57 0.34 -0.26
CA VAL A 137 0.15 0.70 -0.12
C VAL A 137 -0.14 1.89 -1.02
N TYR A 138 -1.11 1.76 -1.91
CA TYR A 138 -1.55 2.81 -2.82
C TYR A 138 -2.97 3.28 -2.49
N GLY A 139 -3.22 4.55 -2.70
CA GLY A 139 -4.53 5.14 -2.45
C GLY A 139 -4.68 6.54 -3.05
N TYR A 140 -5.85 7.12 -2.81
CA TYR A 140 -6.16 8.49 -3.16
C TYR A 140 -5.95 9.41 -1.97
N ASP A 141 -5.29 10.53 -2.20
CA ASP A 141 -5.09 11.58 -1.21
C ASP A 141 -6.32 12.48 -1.14
N LEU A 142 -6.89 12.61 0.03
CA LEU A 142 -8.01 13.50 0.32
C LEU A 142 -7.60 14.70 1.20
N SER A 143 -6.32 14.86 1.50
CA SER A 143 -5.84 15.86 2.46
C SER A 143 -6.02 17.30 2.00
N ALA A 144 -6.11 17.53 0.71
CA ALA A 144 -6.15 18.86 0.09
C ALA A 144 -7.55 19.21 -0.43
N GLN A 145 -8.57 19.02 0.36
CA GLN A 145 -9.93 19.51 0.05
C GLN A 145 -10.30 20.67 0.94
#